data_c764f1840d25574ca6520ebe958f129b
#
_entry.id   c764f1840d25574ca6520ebe958f129b
#
_cell.length_a   1.000
_cell.length_b   1.000
_cell.length_c   1.000
_cell.angle_alpha   90.00
_cell.angle_beta   90.00
_cell.angle_gamma   90.00
#
_symmetry.space_group_name_H-M   'P 1'
#
loop_
_entity.id
_entity.type
_entity.pdbx_description
1 polymer ?
#
loop_
_entity_poly.entity_id
_entity_poly.type
_entity_poly.pdbx_seq_one_letter_code
_entity_poly.pdbx_strand_id
1 'polypeptide(L)'
;MCIRDSYHSDHLAESDTSVVEDPAQAWNALTVGAHTELTAVSTDPQYHDWKPVAEDGQLSPHSRTSLLFGASPWPIKPDICLEGGNVLSDGQTFEDRHPLLSLHTTGSSNDLALTSANATSAATAQAARLAALTMSHYPDYWPETVRALLVHAAEWTPAMRAEINSKQGKKDKLTLLRRYGWGVPSEEAVLRSSRQAVTLVTQDIFIPFEGTDYKMRRFRLHTLPWPAEVLSSIGAGDVTLKVTLSYLIEPSASRRGWRQKYSYASHGLRFELQNPLENQQQFIARVNREASNDEDGASRPSSGSERWLIGSDQRNLGSLHQDIWEGSGQELAACNSIAVYPVGGWWKRNQRKDRLDLPVRYALLVSVKTNEQGIDLYTPIVTQLRIPVATEIAGS
;
A
#
# COMPACT_ATOMS: atom_id res chain seq x y z
N MET A 1 -8.06 -24.67 -8.80
CA MET A 1 -7.83 -24.22 -7.42
C MET A 1 -8.28 -25.37 -6.53
N CYS A 2 -7.40 -25.96 -5.73
CA CYS A 2 -7.81 -27.05 -4.83
C CYS A 2 -8.23 -26.40 -3.51
N ILE A 3 -9.53 -26.33 -3.26
CA ILE A 3 -10.06 -26.09 -1.93
C ILE A 3 -9.74 -27.38 -1.15
N ARG A 4 -9.00 -27.25 -0.06
CA ARG A 4 -8.60 -28.40 0.75
C ARG A 4 -9.69 -28.73 1.75
N ASP A 5 -9.83 -30.04 2.10
CA ASP A 5 -10.88 -30.57 2.99
C ASP A 5 -10.87 -29.99 4.42
N SER A 6 -9.89 -29.16 4.76
CA SER A 6 -9.70 -28.57 6.11
C SER A 6 -10.31 -27.18 6.34
N TYR A 7 -10.98 -26.59 5.35
CA TYR A 7 -11.56 -25.23 5.45
C TYR A 7 -12.71 -25.09 6.48
N HIS A 8 -13.16 -26.18 7.04
CA HIS A 8 -14.35 -26.17 7.89
C HIS A 8 -14.16 -25.56 9.28
N SER A 9 -12.95 -25.55 9.81
CA SER A 9 -12.69 -25.07 11.16
C SER A 9 -12.08 -23.68 11.20
N ASP A 10 -11.30 -23.28 10.19
CA ASP A 10 -10.62 -21.99 10.13
C ASP A 10 -10.06 -21.71 8.72
N HIS A 11 -10.88 -21.14 7.83
CA HIS A 11 -10.45 -20.83 6.46
C HIS A 11 -9.32 -19.78 6.43
N LEU A 12 -9.20 -18.92 7.45
CA LEU A 12 -8.11 -17.94 7.54
C LEU A 12 -6.79 -18.66 7.77
N ALA A 13 -6.72 -19.66 8.63
CA ALA A 13 -5.51 -20.43 8.87
C ALA A 13 -5.06 -21.19 7.60
N GLU A 14 -6.00 -21.71 6.82
CA GLU A 14 -5.70 -22.36 5.54
C GLU A 14 -5.21 -21.35 4.49
N SER A 15 -5.85 -20.19 4.40
CA SER A 15 -5.41 -19.10 3.52
C SER A 15 -4.01 -18.60 3.89
N ASP A 16 -3.67 -18.58 5.19
CA ASP A 16 -2.35 -18.19 5.69
C ASP A 16 -1.23 -19.12 5.18
N THR A 17 -1.54 -20.38 4.90
CA THR A 17 -0.60 -21.35 4.30
C THR A 17 -0.56 -21.32 2.78
N SER A 18 -1.49 -20.60 2.15
CA SER A 18 -1.60 -20.45 0.70
C SER A 18 -0.86 -19.20 0.22
N VAL A 19 0.35 -19.39 -0.29
CA VAL A 19 1.27 -18.30 -0.67
C VAL A 19 0.86 -17.65 -1.98
N VAL A 20 1.00 -16.32 -2.06
CA VAL A 20 0.91 -15.55 -3.31
C VAL A 20 1.97 -16.06 -4.29
N GLU A 21 1.55 -16.43 -5.50
CA GLU A 21 2.40 -17.01 -6.55
C GLU A 21 2.86 -15.97 -7.59
N ASP A 22 3.85 -16.31 -8.39
CA ASP A 22 4.25 -15.54 -9.57
C ASP A 22 3.13 -15.53 -10.62
N PRO A 23 2.88 -14.39 -11.31
CA PRO A 23 3.65 -13.15 -11.30
C PRO A 23 3.23 -12.12 -10.22
N ALA A 24 2.27 -12.43 -9.35
CA ALA A 24 1.75 -11.50 -8.34
C ALA A 24 2.79 -11.10 -7.29
N GLN A 25 3.91 -11.83 -7.19
CA GLN A 25 5.05 -11.47 -6.35
C GLN A 25 5.88 -10.29 -6.90
N ALA A 26 5.70 -9.87 -8.15
CA ALA A 26 6.49 -8.82 -8.77
C ALA A 26 6.35 -7.47 -8.05
N TRP A 27 7.48 -6.78 -7.85
CA TRP A 27 7.49 -5.50 -7.13
C TRP A 27 6.72 -4.40 -7.85
N ASN A 28 6.77 -4.37 -9.18
CA ASN A 28 6.11 -3.35 -9.98
C ASN A 28 4.60 -3.61 -10.18
N ALA A 29 4.14 -4.84 -9.92
CA ALA A 29 2.74 -5.17 -10.04
C ALA A 29 1.92 -4.67 -8.84
N LEU A 30 0.71 -4.17 -9.11
CA LEU A 30 -0.34 -4.06 -8.10
C LEU A 30 -0.99 -5.42 -7.97
N THR A 31 -0.82 -6.05 -6.82
CA THR A 31 -1.38 -7.38 -6.54
C THR A 31 -2.67 -7.25 -5.78
N VAL A 32 -3.71 -7.89 -6.32
CA VAL A 32 -5.06 -7.82 -5.78
C VAL A 32 -5.43 -9.15 -5.13
N GLY A 33 -5.70 -9.13 -3.85
CA GLY A 33 -6.32 -10.21 -3.10
C GLY A 33 -7.86 -10.13 -3.18
N ALA A 34 -8.52 -11.01 -2.51
CA ALA A 34 -9.97 -11.06 -2.46
C ALA A 34 -10.50 -11.00 -1.02
N HIS A 35 -11.46 -10.14 -0.77
CA HIS A 35 -12.38 -10.19 0.36
C HIS A 35 -13.77 -10.52 -0.15
N THR A 36 -14.74 -10.70 0.74
CA THR A 36 -16.13 -10.92 0.32
C THR A 36 -17.13 -10.26 1.26
N GLU A 37 -18.17 -9.65 0.67
CA GLU A 37 -19.38 -9.20 1.35
C GLU A 37 -20.57 -10.09 0.96
N LEU A 38 -20.34 -11.11 0.12
CA LEU A 38 -21.35 -12.01 -0.37
C LEU A 38 -21.57 -13.14 0.63
N THR A 39 -22.60 -13.01 1.46
CA THR A 39 -22.97 -13.96 2.54
C THR A 39 -24.41 -14.44 2.45
N ALA A 40 -25.07 -14.23 1.30
CA ALA A 40 -26.44 -14.66 1.10
C ALA A 40 -26.56 -16.17 1.14
N VAL A 41 -27.57 -16.67 1.89
CA VAL A 41 -27.87 -18.09 1.98
C VAL A 41 -28.90 -18.45 0.90
N SER A 42 -28.70 -19.59 0.22
CA SER A 42 -29.63 -20.09 -0.79
C SER A 42 -30.94 -20.55 -0.14
N THR A 43 -32.05 -20.24 -0.79
CA THR A 43 -33.38 -20.78 -0.42
C THR A 43 -33.71 -22.10 -1.10
N ASP A 44 -32.83 -22.58 -2.00
CA ASP A 44 -32.97 -23.86 -2.66
C ASP A 44 -32.87 -25.00 -1.65
N PRO A 45 -33.82 -25.94 -1.61
CA PRO A 45 -33.81 -27.06 -0.66
C PRO A 45 -32.53 -27.90 -0.67
N GLN A 46 -31.82 -27.98 -1.80
CA GLN A 46 -30.54 -28.69 -1.88
C GLN A 46 -29.44 -28.07 -1.02
N TYR A 47 -29.55 -26.76 -0.68
CA TYR A 47 -28.57 -26.02 0.14
C TYR A 47 -29.11 -25.69 1.54
N HIS A 48 -30.10 -26.41 2.04
CA HIS A 48 -30.80 -26.09 3.30
C HIS A 48 -29.88 -25.90 4.51
N ASP A 49 -28.83 -26.73 4.63
CA ASP A 49 -27.90 -26.71 5.77
C ASP A 49 -26.54 -26.07 5.39
N TRP A 50 -26.41 -25.50 4.20
CA TRP A 50 -25.18 -24.92 3.71
C TRP A 50 -25.01 -23.50 4.20
N LYS A 51 -23.75 -23.11 4.47
CA LYS A 51 -23.37 -21.76 4.96
C LYS A 51 -22.22 -21.20 4.15
N PRO A 52 -22.14 -19.87 3.99
CA PRO A 52 -20.94 -19.22 3.48
C PRO A 52 -19.73 -19.51 4.38
N VAL A 53 -18.58 -19.77 3.77
CA VAL A 53 -17.33 -20.08 4.48
C VAL A 53 -16.74 -18.83 5.15
N ALA A 54 -16.71 -17.69 4.44
CA ALA A 54 -16.26 -16.42 4.99
C ALA A 54 -17.46 -15.59 5.47
N GLU A 55 -17.26 -14.88 6.58
CA GLU A 55 -18.21 -13.88 7.06
C GLU A 55 -18.12 -12.58 6.26
N ASP A 56 -19.12 -11.71 6.45
CA ASP A 56 -19.19 -10.41 5.78
C ASP A 56 -17.92 -9.56 6.00
N GLY A 57 -17.28 -9.14 4.93
CA GLY A 57 -16.07 -8.33 4.94
C GLY A 57 -14.78 -9.09 5.26
N GLN A 58 -14.81 -10.40 5.44
CA GLN A 58 -13.63 -11.23 5.69
C GLN A 58 -12.87 -11.59 4.39
N LEU A 59 -11.69 -12.22 4.57
CA LEU A 59 -10.90 -12.76 3.48
C LEU A 59 -11.72 -13.81 2.71
N SER A 60 -11.81 -13.63 1.41
CA SER A 60 -12.42 -14.63 0.54
C SER A 60 -11.62 -15.95 0.60
N PRO A 61 -12.27 -17.11 0.62
CA PRO A 61 -11.59 -18.41 0.54
C PRO A 61 -10.75 -18.59 -0.72
N HIS A 62 -10.97 -17.74 -1.72
CA HIS A 62 -10.20 -17.71 -2.96
C HIS A 62 -8.91 -16.88 -2.87
N SER A 63 -8.65 -16.16 -1.77
CA SER A 63 -7.48 -15.30 -1.63
C SER A 63 -6.26 -16.07 -1.13
N ARG A 64 -5.08 -15.54 -1.48
CA ARG A 64 -3.78 -16.02 -1.02
C ARG A 64 -3.07 -14.92 -0.24
N THR A 65 -2.14 -15.29 0.62
CA THR A 65 -1.45 -14.38 1.54
C THR A 65 0.07 -14.39 1.33
N SER A 66 0.76 -13.43 1.93
CA SER A 66 2.24 -13.41 1.97
C SER A 66 2.80 -13.72 3.36
N LEU A 67 2.04 -14.38 4.22
CA LEU A 67 2.47 -14.69 5.59
C LEU A 67 3.70 -15.61 5.63
N LEU A 68 3.76 -16.61 4.77
CA LEU A 68 4.89 -17.53 4.70
C LEU A 68 6.17 -16.91 4.12
N PHE A 69 6.11 -15.69 3.57
CA PHE A 69 7.34 -14.98 3.23
C PHE A 69 8.17 -14.62 4.47
N GLY A 70 7.54 -14.53 5.64
CA GLY A 70 8.21 -14.42 6.94
C GLY A 70 9.22 -13.28 7.00
N ALA A 71 10.46 -13.61 7.37
CA ALA A 71 11.59 -12.70 7.40
C ALA A 71 12.27 -12.46 6.04
N SER A 72 11.70 -12.99 4.95
CA SER A 72 12.21 -12.73 3.60
C SER A 72 12.07 -11.25 3.26
N PRO A 73 13.08 -10.61 2.63
CA PRO A 73 13.03 -9.21 2.23
C PRO A 73 12.13 -8.99 1.00
N TRP A 74 10.93 -9.56 1.02
CA TRP A 74 9.93 -9.46 -0.03
C TRP A 74 8.79 -8.55 0.39
N PRO A 75 8.20 -7.77 -0.54
CA PRO A 75 7.11 -6.86 -0.22
C PRO A 75 5.90 -7.58 0.36
N ILE A 76 5.11 -6.85 1.11
CA ILE A 76 3.79 -7.26 1.55
C ILE A 76 2.91 -7.46 0.32
N LYS A 77 2.24 -8.61 0.23
CA LYS A 77 1.28 -8.96 -0.81
C LYS A 77 0.10 -9.73 -0.19
N PRO A 78 -1.14 -9.52 -0.70
CA PRO A 78 -1.52 -8.57 -1.75
C PRO A 78 -1.30 -7.12 -1.34
N ASP A 79 -1.40 -6.16 -2.29
CA ASP A 79 -1.34 -4.73 -1.99
C ASP A 79 -2.71 -4.21 -1.52
N ILE A 80 -3.79 -4.69 -2.14
CA ILE A 80 -5.20 -4.36 -1.84
C ILE A 80 -6.08 -5.60 -2.00
N CYS A 81 -7.31 -5.52 -1.51
CA CYS A 81 -8.36 -6.51 -1.76
C CYS A 81 -9.59 -5.86 -2.44
N LEU A 82 -10.30 -6.65 -3.23
CA LEU A 82 -11.62 -6.33 -3.76
C LEU A 82 -12.52 -7.57 -3.70
N GLU A 83 -13.81 -7.43 -3.99
CA GLU A 83 -14.76 -8.54 -3.92
C GLU A 83 -14.34 -9.69 -4.85
N GLY A 84 -14.16 -10.87 -4.30
CA GLY A 84 -13.75 -12.07 -5.04
C GLY A 84 -14.74 -13.23 -4.94
N GLY A 85 -15.89 -13.02 -4.30
CA GLY A 85 -16.86 -14.07 -4.05
C GLY A 85 -16.52 -14.90 -2.83
N ASN A 86 -17.47 -15.77 -2.48
CA ASN A 86 -17.40 -16.66 -1.34
C ASN A 86 -17.66 -18.11 -1.80
N VAL A 87 -17.53 -19.03 -0.89
CA VAL A 87 -17.79 -20.47 -1.07
C VAL A 87 -18.93 -20.88 -0.16
N LEU A 88 -19.84 -21.68 -0.67
CA LEU A 88 -20.90 -22.30 0.13
C LEU A 88 -20.46 -23.68 0.57
N SER A 89 -20.75 -24.08 1.80
CA SER A 89 -20.35 -25.37 2.36
C SER A 89 -21.39 -25.94 3.32
N ASP A 90 -21.54 -27.27 3.31
CA ASP A 90 -22.32 -28.04 4.27
C ASP A 90 -21.45 -28.63 5.40
N GLY A 91 -20.17 -28.32 5.42
CA GLY A 91 -19.23 -28.91 6.37
C GLY A 91 -18.44 -30.10 5.81
N GLN A 92 -18.77 -30.63 4.64
CA GLN A 92 -18.09 -31.76 3.99
C GLN A 92 -17.74 -31.50 2.54
N THR A 93 -18.60 -30.75 1.86
CA THR A 93 -18.46 -30.41 0.44
C THR A 93 -18.53 -28.90 0.25
N PHE A 94 -18.10 -28.44 -0.94
CA PHE A 94 -18.02 -27.03 -1.28
C PHE A 94 -18.65 -26.76 -2.64
N GLU A 95 -19.41 -25.66 -2.71
CA GLU A 95 -19.87 -25.06 -3.96
C GLU A 95 -19.18 -23.71 -4.13
N ASP A 96 -18.25 -23.64 -5.08
CA ASP A 96 -17.37 -22.46 -5.29
C ASP A 96 -17.91 -21.47 -6.32
N ARG A 97 -19.02 -21.78 -6.99
CA ARG A 97 -19.62 -20.96 -8.06
C ARG A 97 -21.09 -20.66 -7.85
N HIS A 98 -21.55 -20.75 -6.62
CA HIS A 98 -22.94 -20.45 -6.33
C HIS A 98 -23.28 -18.99 -6.75
N PRO A 99 -24.33 -18.74 -7.56
CA PRO A 99 -24.61 -17.40 -8.08
C PRO A 99 -24.79 -16.31 -7.04
N LEU A 100 -25.35 -16.63 -5.86
CA LEU A 100 -25.52 -15.67 -4.76
C LEU A 100 -24.19 -15.27 -4.09
N LEU A 101 -23.13 -16.07 -4.28
CA LEU A 101 -21.82 -15.89 -3.67
C LEU A 101 -20.72 -15.57 -4.70
N SER A 102 -21.12 -15.20 -5.90
CA SER A 102 -20.23 -14.86 -7.01
C SER A 102 -20.64 -13.54 -7.68
N LEU A 103 -19.69 -12.89 -8.31
CA LEU A 103 -19.98 -11.71 -9.13
C LEU A 103 -20.62 -12.13 -10.43
N HIS A 104 -21.52 -11.31 -10.94
CA HIS A 104 -22.12 -11.54 -12.25
C HIS A 104 -21.30 -10.87 -13.36
N THR A 105 -21.11 -11.58 -14.44
CA THR A 105 -20.41 -11.11 -15.64
C THR A 105 -21.09 -11.59 -16.92
N THR A 106 -20.62 -11.10 -18.05
CA THR A 106 -21.12 -11.53 -19.36
C THR A 106 -20.77 -12.99 -19.63
N GLY A 107 -21.74 -13.74 -20.11
CA GLY A 107 -21.56 -15.12 -20.57
C GLY A 107 -20.84 -15.21 -21.92
N SER A 108 -20.42 -16.41 -22.27
CA SER A 108 -19.65 -16.68 -23.49
C SER A 108 -20.49 -17.09 -24.70
N SER A 109 -21.81 -17.22 -24.57
CA SER A 109 -22.71 -17.63 -25.65
C SER A 109 -23.99 -16.81 -25.65
N ASN A 110 -24.73 -16.86 -26.79
CA ASN A 110 -26.02 -16.20 -26.92
C ASN A 110 -27.09 -16.80 -25.99
N ASP A 111 -26.95 -18.07 -25.63
CA ASP A 111 -27.87 -18.77 -24.72
C ASP A 111 -27.57 -18.49 -23.25
N LEU A 112 -26.38 -18.01 -22.97
CA LEU A 112 -25.92 -17.68 -21.61
C LEU A 112 -25.41 -16.22 -21.61
N ALA A 113 -26.32 -15.28 -21.51
CA ALA A 113 -25.99 -13.85 -21.52
C ALA A 113 -25.22 -13.40 -20.26
N LEU A 114 -25.49 -14.02 -19.10
CA LEU A 114 -24.85 -13.77 -17.84
C LEU A 114 -24.28 -15.08 -17.26
N THR A 115 -23.16 -14.96 -16.58
CA THR A 115 -22.52 -16.06 -15.83
C THR A 115 -21.93 -15.56 -14.54
N SER A 116 -21.49 -16.47 -13.68
CA SER A 116 -20.81 -16.16 -12.43
C SER A 116 -19.30 -16.11 -12.62
N ALA A 117 -18.65 -15.15 -11.97
CA ALA A 117 -17.20 -15.04 -11.85
C ALA A 117 -16.81 -14.84 -10.38
N ASN A 118 -15.75 -15.47 -9.96
CA ASN A 118 -15.22 -15.35 -8.60
C ASN A 118 -13.68 -15.37 -8.58
N ALA A 119 -13.13 -15.53 -7.41
CA ALA A 119 -11.71 -15.55 -7.09
C ALA A 119 -11.01 -14.20 -7.32
N THR A 120 -9.72 -14.18 -7.08
CA THR A 120 -8.87 -13.00 -7.26
C THR A 120 -8.86 -12.45 -8.68
N SER A 121 -9.28 -13.24 -9.67
CA SER A 121 -9.47 -12.78 -11.05
C SER A 121 -10.62 -11.75 -11.15
N ALA A 122 -11.75 -12.00 -10.48
CA ALA A 122 -12.87 -11.06 -10.41
C ALA A 122 -12.50 -9.79 -9.64
N ALA A 123 -11.79 -9.95 -8.52
CA ALA A 123 -11.23 -8.82 -7.75
C ALA A 123 -10.26 -7.97 -8.60
N THR A 124 -9.37 -8.61 -9.37
CA THR A 124 -8.43 -7.93 -10.25
C THR A 124 -9.12 -7.14 -11.36
N ALA A 125 -10.21 -7.68 -11.93
CA ALA A 125 -10.99 -6.99 -12.94
C ALA A 125 -11.63 -5.70 -12.39
N GLN A 126 -12.11 -5.71 -11.14
CA GLN A 126 -12.61 -4.51 -10.48
C GLN A 126 -11.50 -3.50 -10.18
N ALA A 127 -10.31 -3.95 -9.76
CA ALA A 127 -9.15 -3.07 -9.60
C ALA A 127 -8.74 -2.42 -10.92
N ALA A 128 -8.76 -3.18 -12.03
CA ALA A 128 -8.48 -2.65 -13.36
C ALA A 128 -9.53 -1.60 -13.80
N ARG A 129 -10.82 -1.84 -13.51
CA ARG A 129 -11.88 -0.84 -13.73
C ARG A 129 -11.60 0.44 -12.93
N LEU A 130 -11.26 0.32 -11.65
CA LEU A 130 -10.99 1.47 -10.79
C LEU A 130 -9.75 2.25 -11.27
N ALA A 131 -8.70 1.56 -11.72
CA ALA A 131 -7.53 2.19 -12.34
C ALA A 131 -7.90 2.94 -13.63
N ALA A 132 -8.72 2.35 -14.49
CA ALA A 132 -9.19 2.98 -15.73
C ALA A 132 -10.04 4.25 -15.44
N LEU A 133 -10.93 4.19 -14.47
CA LEU A 133 -11.70 5.36 -14.00
C LEU A 133 -10.79 6.46 -13.47
N THR A 134 -9.75 6.09 -12.69
CA THR A 134 -8.76 7.03 -12.18
C THR A 134 -8.01 7.72 -13.30
N MET A 135 -7.54 6.96 -14.29
CA MET A 135 -6.84 7.51 -15.46
C MET A 135 -7.75 8.40 -16.32
N SER A 136 -9.03 8.06 -16.43
CA SER A 136 -10.01 8.89 -17.13
C SER A 136 -10.31 10.20 -16.40
N HIS A 137 -10.37 10.15 -15.08
CA HIS A 137 -10.67 11.33 -14.24
C HIS A 137 -9.45 12.25 -14.06
N TYR A 138 -8.24 11.65 -14.02
CA TYR A 138 -6.96 12.34 -13.85
C TYR A 138 -6.00 11.95 -14.99
N PRO A 139 -6.18 12.48 -16.22
CA PRO A 139 -5.42 12.04 -17.40
C PRO A 139 -3.90 12.33 -17.31
N ASP A 140 -3.49 13.27 -16.46
CA ASP A 140 -2.10 13.65 -16.27
C ASP A 140 -1.39 12.79 -15.20
N TYR A 141 -2.10 11.84 -14.55
CA TYR A 141 -1.47 10.97 -13.56
C TYR A 141 -0.65 9.86 -14.23
N TRP A 142 0.56 9.69 -13.72
CA TRP A 142 1.45 8.61 -14.14
C TRP A 142 0.97 7.24 -13.61
N PRO A 143 1.40 6.13 -14.23
CA PRO A 143 1.08 4.79 -13.70
C PRO A 143 1.48 4.60 -12.25
N GLU A 144 2.61 5.19 -11.83
CA GLU A 144 3.07 5.19 -10.45
C GLU A 144 2.06 5.86 -9.51
N THR A 145 1.45 6.96 -9.96
CA THR A 145 0.43 7.71 -9.21
C THR A 145 -0.88 6.95 -9.11
N VAL A 146 -1.34 6.38 -10.22
CA VAL A 146 -2.57 5.56 -10.23
C VAL A 146 -2.42 4.38 -9.28
N ARG A 147 -1.28 3.66 -9.34
CA ARG A 147 -0.98 2.56 -8.42
C ARG A 147 -0.96 3.02 -6.96
N ALA A 148 -0.30 4.14 -6.68
CA ALA A 148 -0.25 4.71 -5.35
C ALA A 148 -1.65 5.09 -4.84
N LEU A 149 -2.48 5.69 -5.69
CA LEU A 149 -3.79 6.19 -5.28
C LEU A 149 -4.75 5.07 -4.92
N LEU A 150 -4.75 3.96 -5.67
CA LEU A 150 -5.56 2.80 -5.35
C LEU A 150 -5.20 2.22 -3.97
N VAL A 151 -3.91 2.15 -3.66
CA VAL A 151 -3.43 1.64 -2.36
C VAL A 151 -3.65 2.67 -1.24
N HIS A 152 -3.44 3.95 -1.54
CA HIS A 152 -3.63 5.04 -0.57
C HIS A 152 -5.10 5.17 -0.13
N ALA A 153 -6.03 4.97 -1.07
CA ALA A 153 -7.47 5.04 -0.83
C ALA A 153 -8.04 3.79 -0.13
N ALA A 154 -7.25 2.71 -0.03
CA ALA A 154 -7.70 1.48 0.59
C ALA A 154 -7.84 1.61 2.10
N GLU A 155 -8.89 1.00 2.64
CA GLU A 155 -9.16 0.92 4.08
C GLU A 155 -9.62 -0.50 4.45
N TRP A 156 -9.25 -0.94 5.65
CA TRP A 156 -9.73 -2.22 6.17
C TRP A 156 -11.21 -2.16 6.52
N THR A 157 -11.95 -3.21 6.18
CA THR A 157 -13.35 -3.36 6.57
C THR A 157 -13.49 -3.47 8.10
N PRO A 158 -14.69 -3.30 8.66
CA PRO A 158 -14.92 -3.57 10.08
C PRO A 158 -14.52 -4.99 10.50
N ALA A 159 -14.80 -6.01 9.67
CA ALA A 159 -14.43 -7.39 9.95
C ALA A 159 -12.90 -7.57 9.99
N MET A 160 -12.16 -7.02 9.01
CA MET A 160 -10.70 -7.02 9.01
C MET A 160 -10.13 -6.34 10.26
N ARG A 161 -10.70 -5.21 10.67
CA ARG A 161 -10.27 -4.50 11.90
C ARG A 161 -10.57 -5.29 13.16
N ALA A 162 -11.65 -6.06 13.19
CA ALA A 162 -12.01 -6.89 14.33
C ALA A 162 -11.02 -8.04 14.59
N GLU A 163 -10.26 -8.48 13.58
CA GLU A 163 -9.18 -9.45 13.75
C GLU A 163 -8.00 -8.88 14.56
N ILE A 164 -7.92 -7.55 14.69
CA ILE A 164 -6.89 -6.87 15.49
C ILE A 164 -7.56 -6.29 16.74
N ASN A 165 -7.24 -6.81 17.91
CA ASN A 165 -7.57 -6.14 19.17
C ASN A 165 -6.73 -4.87 19.31
N SER A 166 -7.31 -3.80 19.89
CA SER A 166 -6.66 -2.49 20.10
C SER A 166 -5.34 -2.53 20.89
N LYS A 167 -5.00 -3.67 21.49
CA LYS A 167 -3.77 -3.90 22.26
C LYS A 167 -2.70 -4.70 21.52
N GLN A 168 -2.96 -5.08 20.26
CA GLN A 168 -2.02 -5.91 19.51
C GLN A 168 -0.87 -5.07 18.92
N GLY A 169 0.32 -5.67 18.91
CA GLY A 169 1.54 -5.02 18.48
C GLY A 169 1.69 -4.93 16.95
N LYS A 170 2.81 -4.37 16.49
CA LYS A 170 3.15 -4.26 15.05
C LYS A 170 3.11 -5.60 14.32
N LYS A 171 3.41 -6.71 15.01
CA LYS A 171 3.38 -8.06 14.41
C LYS A 171 1.98 -8.44 13.94
N ASP A 172 0.95 -8.13 14.73
CA ASP A 172 -0.43 -8.48 14.40
C ASP A 172 -0.95 -7.61 13.25
N LYS A 173 -0.61 -6.30 13.27
CA LYS A 173 -0.87 -5.39 12.17
C LYS A 173 -0.20 -5.85 10.87
N LEU A 174 1.01 -6.39 10.95
CA LEU A 174 1.72 -6.97 9.81
C LEU A 174 1.06 -8.25 9.30
N THR A 175 0.52 -9.09 10.20
CA THR A 175 -0.28 -10.27 9.82
C THR A 175 -1.49 -9.86 8.99
N LEU A 176 -2.24 -8.84 9.45
CA LEU A 176 -3.38 -8.30 8.72
C LEU A 176 -2.98 -7.78 7.33
N LEU A 177 -1.90 -6.98 7.27
CA LEU A 177 -1.37 -6.48 6.00
C LEU A 177 -0.97 -7.62 5.04
N ARG A 178 -0.42 -8.71 5.54
CA ARG A 178 -0.03 -9.85 4.71
C ARG A 178 -1.20 -10.70 4.26
N ARG A 179 -2.38 -10.58 4.90
CA ARG A 179 -3.67 -11.17 4.48
C ARG A 179 -4.39 -10.29 3.47
N TYR A 180 -4.56 -9.02 3.80
CA TYR A 180 -5.50 -8.09 3.15
C TYR A 180 -4.85 -6.94 2.40
N GLY A 181 -3.52 -6.83 2.45
CA GLY A 181 -2.86 -5.61 2.02
C GLY A 181 -3.36 -4.40 2.83
N TRP A 182 -3.49 -3.28 2.17
CA TRP A 182 -4.00 -2.05 2.79
C TRP A 182 -5.53 -2.00 2.88
N GLY A 183 -6.23 -3.08 2.49
CA GLY A 183 -7.67 -3.20 2.54
C GLY A 183 -8.35 -2.95 1.20
N VAL A 184 -9.55 -2.40 1.24
CA VAL A 184 -10.46 -2.24 0.09
C VAL A 184 -10.52 -0.78 -0.35
N PRO A 185 -10.08 -0.43 -1.56
CA PRO A 185 -10.27 0.90 -2.11
C PRO A 185 -11.70 1.10 -2.57
N SER A 186 -12.32 2.24 -2.24
CA SER A 186 -13.60 2.66 -2.78
C SER A 186 -13.42 3.65 -3.93
N GLU A 187 -14.36 3.66 -4.88
CA GLU A 187 -14.37 4.62 -5.99
C GLU A 187 -14.42 6.06 -5.47
N GLU A 188 -15.22 6.31 -4.44
CA GLU A 188 -15.33 7.64 -3.84
C GLU A 188 -14.01 8.11 -3.23
N ALA A 189 -13.32 7.25 -2.48
CA ALA A 189 -12.04 7.59 -1.84
C ALA A 189 -10.92 7.81 -2.87
N VAL A 190 -10.97 7.12 -4.02
CA VAL A 190 -10.00 7.29 -5.11
C VAL A 190 -10.23 8.58 -5.90
N LEU A 191 -11.50 8.96 -6.13
CA LEU A 191 -11.84 10.08 -7.01
C LEU A 191 -12.16 11.39 -6.28
N ARG A 192 -12.31 11.37 -4.96
CA ARG A 192 -12.73 12.54 -4.18
C ARG A 192 -11.98 12.68 -2.86
N SER A 193 -11.63 13.91 -2.53
CA SER A 193 -11.20 14.28 -1.17
C SER A 193 -12.41 14.76 -0.36
N SER A 194 -12.44 14.44 0.93
CA SER A 194 -13.48 14.92 1.86
C SER A 194 -12.98 16.14 2.65
N ARG A 195 -13.89 16.90 3.29
CA ARG A 195 -13.51 18.04 4.13
C ARG A 195 -12.64 17.63 5.33
N GLN A 196 -12.76 16.39 5.80
CA GLN A 196 -12.02 15.87 6.95
C GLN A 196 -10.77 15.09 6.56
N ALA A 197 -10.55 14.88 5.25
CA ALA A 197 -9.38 14.15 4.73
C ALA A 197 -8.92 14.78 3.41
N VAL A 198 -7.70 15.23 3.37
CA VAL A 198 -7.08 15.80 2.17
C VAL A 198 -5.95 14.92 1.72
N THR A 199 -5.95 14.59 0.43
CA THR A 199 -4.86 13.85 -0.20
C THR A 199 -4.06 14.80 -1.09
N LEU A 200 -2.78 14.95 -0.78
CA LEU A 200 -1.79 15.67 -1.58
C LEU A 200 -1.12 14.66 -2.51
N VAL A 201 -1.07 14.99 -3.79
CA VAL A 201 -0.45 14.16 -4.81
C VAL A 201 0.73 14.92 -5.41
N THR A 202 1.92 14.33 -5.35
CA THR A 202 3.13 14.84 -5.97
C THR A 202 3.67 13.82 -6.95
N GLN A 203 3.94 14.24 -8.18
CA GLN A 203 4.66 13.49 -9.20
C GLN A 203 5.99 14.19 -9.46
N ASP A 204 7.10 13.48 -9.32
CA ASP A 204 8.43 14.08 -9.52
C ASP A 204 9.40 13.06 -10.11
N ILE A 205 10.50 13.57 -10.63
CA ILE A 205 11.56 12.79 -11.27
C ILE A 205 12.82 12.88 -10.42
N PHE A 206 13.43 11.74 -10.19
CA PHE A 206 14.62 11.62 -9.39
C PHE A 206 15.75 10.94 -10.19
N ILE A 207 16.98 11.42 -10.04
CA ILE A 207 18.18 10.76 -10.58
C ILE A 207 18.89 10.08 -9.40
N PRO A 208 18.77 8.74 -9.24
CA PRO A 208 19.27 8.07 -8.04
C PRO A 208 20.80 8.03 -7.99
N PHE A 209 21.48 7.94 -9.13
CA PHE A 209 22.92 7.80 -9.21
C PHE A 209 23.51 8.78 -10.22
N GLU A 210 24.35 9.70 -9.75
CA GLU A 210 24.96 10.72 -10.56
C GLU A 210 26.49 10.55 -10.63
N GLY A 211 27.05 10.94 -11.78
CA GLY A 211 28.49 10.97 -11.98
C GLY A 211 29.16 9.59 -12.04
N THR A 212 30.48 9.56 -12.16
CA THR A 212 31.26 8.32 -12.39
C THR A 212 31.47 7.44 -11.17
N ASP A 213 31.19 7.96 -9.99
CA ASP A 213 31.41 7.28 -8.70
C ASP A 213 30.14 6.62 -8.12
N TYR A 214 29.02 6.67 -8.84
CA TYR A 214 27.71 6.09 -8.43
C TYR A 214 27.22 6.55 -7.07
N LYS A 215 27.60 7.76 -6.64
CA LYS A 215 27.15 8.31 -5.38
C LYS A 215 25.71 8.80 -5.47
N MET A 216 24.98 8.60 -4.39
CA MET A 216 23.67 9.18 -4.17
C MET A 216 23.87 10.58 -3.60
N ARG A 217 23.83 11.62 -4.46
CA ARG A 217 24.20 12.98 -4.07
C ARG A 217 23.04 13.86 -3.66
N ARG A 218 21.82 13.45 -3.99
CA ARG A 218 20.62 14.29 -3.81
C ARG A 218 19.50 13.50 -3.18
N PHE A 219 18.64 14.20 -2.51
CA PHE A 219 17.31 13.76 -2.12
C PHE A 219 16.31 14.88 -2.37
N ARG A 220 15.03 14.56 -2.39
CA ARG A 220 13.95 15.54 -2.54
C ARG A 220 13.36 15.85 -1.17
N LEU A 221 13.25 17.14 -0.87
CA LEU A 221 12.55 17.62 0.31
C LEU A 221 11.23 18.24 -0.12
N HIS A 222 10.13 17.62 0.28
CA HIS A 222 8.78 18.10 0.04
C HIS A 222 8.29 18.82 1.30
N THR A 223 8.04 20.12 1.17
CA THR A 223 7.36 20.88 2.23
C THR A 223 5.88 20.56 2.21
N LEU A 224 5.35 20.21 3.36
CA LEU A 224 3.93 19.88 3.51
C LEU A 224 3.15 21.17 3.78
N PRO A 225 2.14 21.50 2.95
CA PRO A 225 1.34 22.70 3.12
C PRO A 225 0.27 22.52 4.21
N TRP A 226 0.72 22.12 5.39
CA TRP A 226 -0.21 21.96 6.50
C TRP A 226 -0.72 23.29 7.01
N PRO A 227 -2.03 23.42 7.27
CA PRO A 227 -2.57 24.55 8.00
C PRO A 227 -2.17 24.41 9.47
N ALA A 228 -0.95 24.81 9.81
CA ALA A 228 -0.38 24.64 11.15
C ALA A 228 -1.30 25.18 12.25
N GLU A 229 -2.02 26.27 12.00
CA GLU A 229 -3.00 26.85 12.92
C GLU A 229 -4.18 25.92 13.14
N VAL A 230 -4.72 25.30 12.05
CA VAL A 230 -5.86 24.37 12.14
C VAL A 230 -5.42 23.08 12.86
N LEU A 231 -4.26 22.51 12.49
CA LEU A 231 -3.72 21.33 13.18
C LEU A 231 -3.44 21.61 14.65
N SER A 232 -2.89 22.78 14.98
CA SER A 232 -2.65 23.19 16.36
C SER A 232 -3.96 23.37 17.13
N SER A 233 -5.03 23.78 16.48
CA SER A 233 -6.36 23.92 17.12
C SER A 233 -6.99 22.57 17.49
N ILE A 234 -6.60 21.47 16.80
CA ILE A 234 -6.98 20.10 17.19
C ILE A 234 -6.31 19.74 18.54
N GLY A 235 -5.16 20.35 18.83
CA GLY A 235 -4.44 20.17 20.09
C GLY A 235 -4.00 18.72 20.30
N ALA A 236 -4.52 18.11 21.39
CA ALA A 236 -4.22 16.70 21.73
C ALA A 236 -5.14 15.71 20.99
N GLY A 237 -6.06 16.17 20.15
CA GLY A 237 -6.92 15.28 19.36
C GLY A 237 -6.15 14.43 18.37
N ASP A 238 -6.66 13.25 18.11
CA ASP A 238 -6.01 12.26 17.26
C ASP A 238 -6.04 12.64 15.78
N VAL A 239 -4.87 12.61 15.18
CA VAL A 239 -4.67 12.84 13.75
C VAL A 239 -3.91 11.67 13.15
N THR A 240 -4.35 11.23 12.00
CA THR A 240 -3.72 10.18 11.21
C THR A 240 -3.10 10.78 9.96
N LEU A 241 -1.81 10.51 9.75
CA LEU A 241 -1.09 10.84 8.51
C LEU A 241 -0.81 9.54 7.75
N LYS A 242 -1.33 9.41 6.54
CA LYS A 242 -1.00 8.30 5.63
C LYS A 242 -0.04 8.80 4.56
N VAL A 243 1.04 8.07 4.35
CA VAL A 243 2.05 8.38 3.33
C VAL A 243 2.21 7.18 2.42
N THR A 244 2.14 7.42 1.10
CA THR A 244 2.35 6.39 0.09
C THR A 244 3.37 6.88 -0.95
N LEU A 245 4.45 6.12 -1.12
CA LEU A 245 5.49 6.35 -2.13
C LEU A 245 5.45 5.20 -3.14
N SER A 246 5.30 5.51 -4.42
CA SER A 246 5.26 4.55 -5.52
C SER A 246 6.26 4.91 -6.60
N TYR A 247 7.05 3.93 -7.00
CA TYR A 247 7.99 4.04 -8.12
C TYR A 247 8.14 2.68 -8.79
N LEU A 248 8.73 2.64 -9.99
CA LEU A 248 8.97 1.40 -10.71
C LEU A 248 10.46 1.10 -10.74
N ILE A 249 10.83 -0.16 -10.62
CA ILE A 249 12.21 -0.65 -10.71
C ILE A 249 12.46 -1.39 -12.00
N GLU A 250 13.72 -1.48 -12.43
CA GLU A 250 14.16 -2.49 -13.38
C GLU A 250 14.50 -3.77 -12.62
N PRO A 251 13.70 -4.86 -12.77
CA PRO A 251 13.98 -6.10 -12.08
C PRO A 251 15.24 -6.77 -12.64
N SER A 252 16.07 -7.33 -11.77
CA SER A 252 17.23 -8.11 -12.22
C SER A 252 16.78 -9.40 -12.91
N ALA A 253 17.34 -9.69 -14.07
CA ALA A 253 17.13 -10.97 -14.75
C ALA A 253 17.74 -12.15 -13.95
N SER A 254 18.65 -11.88 -13.03
CA SER A 254 19.29 -12.88 -12.18
C SER A 254 18.49 -13.02 -10.87
N ARG A 255 17.72 -14.10 -10.73
CA ARG A 255 17.00 -14.43 -9.48
C ARG A 255 17.92 -14.90 -8.34
N ARG A 256 19.22 -14.73 -8.43
CA ARG A 256 20.22 -15.35 -7.56
C ARG A 256 20.55 -14.50 -6.33
N GLY A 257 19.58 -14.13 -5.54
CA GLY A 257 19.84 -13.55 -4.23
C GLY A 257 19.21 -12.18 -3.99
N TRP A 258 19.22 -11.78 -2.72
CA TRP A 258 18.52 -10.62 -2.20
C TRP A 258 19.48 -9.48 -1.86
N ARG A 259 20.77 -9.74 -1.87
CA ARG A 259 21.79 -8.81 -1.39
C ARG A 259 22.85 -8.52 -2.44
N GLN A 260 23.45 -7.33 -2.33
CA GLN A 260 24.57 -6.89 -3.16
C GLN A 260 24.25 -6.85 -4.67
N LYS A 261 25.20 -7.26 -5.50
CA LYS A 261 25.08 -7.28 -6.97
C LYS A 261 23.97 -8.18 -7.51
N TYR A 262 23.44 -9.07 -6.70
CA TYR A 262 22.36 -9.99 -7.02
C TYR A 262 20.99 -9.50 -6.53
N SER A 263 20.89 -8.25 -6.04
CA SER A 263 19.60 -7.72 -5.61
C SER A 263 18.60 -7.66 -6.76
N TYR A 264 17.33 -7.92 -6.44
CA TYR A 264 16.24 -7.90 -7.41
C TYR A 264 16.00 -6.51 -7.98
N ALA A 265 16.00 -5.49 -7.12
CA ALA A 265 15.71 -4.12 -7.49
C ALA A 265 16.94 -3.40 -8.05
N SER A 266 16.75 -2.65 -9.15
CA SER A 266 17.76 -1.77 -9.76
C SER A 266 18.23 -0.67 -8.80
N HIS A 267 17.29 -0.08 -8.09
CA HIS A 267 17.40 0.99 -7.11
C HIS A 267 16.23 0.91 -6.17
N GLY A 268 16.23 1.71 -5.12
CA GLY A 268 15.09 1.95 -4.26
C GLY A 268 14.92 3.43 -3.99
N LEU A 269 13.70 3.83 -3.62
CA LEU A 269 13.42 5.12 -3.01
C LEU A 269 12.83 4.87 -1.64
N ARG A 270 13.10 5.75 -0.68
CA ARG A 270 12.53 5.71 0.67
C ARG A 270 12.02 7.08 1.05
N PHE A 271 11.14 7.14 2.03
CA PHE A 271 10.69 8.41 2.58
C PHE A 271 10.89 8.46 4.09
N GLU A 272 11.15 9.68 4.59
CA GLU A 272 11.19 9.98 6.02
C GLU A 272 10.39 11.26 6.29
N LEU A 273 9.65 11.27 7.40
CA LEU A 273 8.94 12.44 7.92
C LEU A 273 9.83 13.17 8.91
N GLN A 274 9.83 14.49 8.87
CA GLN A 274 10.46 15.31 9.90
C GLN A 274 9.81 15.06 11.27
N ASN A 275 10.61 14.89 12.31
CA ASN A 275 10.09 14.72 13.66
C ASN A 275 9.64 16.06 14.28
N PRO A 276 8.66 16.08 15.20
CA PRO A 276 8.11 17.32 15.77
C PRO A 276 9.15 18.23 16.46
N LEU A 277 10.21 17.66 17.02
CA LEU A 277 11.25 18.41 17.74
C LEU A 277 12.51 18.66 16.91
N GLU A 278 12.48 18.33 15.62
CA GLU A 278 13.63 18.37 14.73
C GLU A 278 13.56 19.63 13.85
N ASN A 279 14.61 20.43 13.86
CA ASN A 279 14.70 21.51 12.88
C ASN A 279 15.14 20.97 11.52
N GLN A 280 15.03 21.80 10.47
CA GLN A 280 15.33 21.38 9.10
C GLN A 280 16.77 20.86 8.91
N GLN A 281 17.75 21.46 9.56
CA GLN A 281 19.16 21.02 9.46
C GLN A 281 19.36 19.65 10.12
N GLN A 282 18.75 19.43 11.27
CA GLN A 282 18.78 18.14 11.98
C GLN A 282 18.09 17.06 11.16
N PHE A 283 16.96 17.39 10.51
CA PHE A 283 16.24 16.50 9.61
C PHE A 283 17.11 16.08 8.42
N ILE A 284 17.72 17.06 7.73
CA ILE A 284 18.64 16.80 6.62
C ILE A 284 19.80 15.90 7.07
N ALA A 285 20.41 16.17 8.22
CA ALA A 285 21.50 15.37 8.76
C ALA A 285 21.05 13.92 9.07
N ARG A 286 19.83 13.74 9.60
CA ARG A 286 19.26 12.41 9.85
C ARG A 286 19.02 11.66 8.53
N VAL A 287 18.40 12.28 7.53
CA VAL A 287 18.15 11.67 6.23
C VAL A 287 19.46 11.22 5.56
N ASN A 288 20.50 12.07 5.59
CA ASN A 288 21.81 11.72 5.06
C ASN A 288 22.44 10.51 5.78
N ARG A 289 22.32 10.44 7.10
CA ARG A 289 22.80 9.29 7.88
C ARG A 289 22.01 8.01 7.57
N GLU A 290 20.69 8.09 7.45
CA GLU A 290 19.86 6.94 7.08
C GLU A 290 20.20 6.44 5.67
N ALA A 291 20.36 7.35 4.70
CA ALA A 291 20.78 6.99 3.35
C ALA A 291 22.15 6.28 3.34
N SER A 292 23.11 6.73 4.16
CA SER A 292 24.43 6.10 4.29
C SER A 292 24.36 4.73 4.97
N ASN A 293 23.57 4.58 6.04
CA ASN A 293 23.39 3.31 6.74
C ASN A 293 22.77 2.24 5.82
N ASP A 294 21.83 2.63 4.95
CA ASP A 294 21.22 1.75 3.98
C ASP A 294 22.22 1.25 2.93
N GLU A 295 23.20 2.07 2.57
CA GLU A 295 24.28 1.65 1.68
C GLU A 295 25.14 0.55 2.29
N ASP A 296 25.40 0.62 3.58
CA ASP A 296 26.24 -0.34 4.32
C ASP A 296 25.45 -1.61 4.74
N GLY A 297 24.14 -1.64 4.49
CA GLY A 297 23.26 -2.76 4.85
C GLY A 297 22.99 -2.85 6.36
N ALA A 298 23.29 -1.79 7.09
CA ALA A 298 23.03 -1.67 8.53
C ALA A 298 21.65 -1.04 8.75
N SER A 299 20.59 -1.83 8.61
CA SER A 299 19.24 -1.40 8.96
C SER A 299 19.14 -1.21 10.48
N ARG A 300 18.95 0.02 10.92
CA ARG A 300 18.56 0.34 12.30
C ARG A 300 17.19 0.99 12.26
N PRO A 301 16.30 0.69 13.24
CA PRO A 301 15.01 1.36 13.32
C PRO A 301 15.22 2.88 13.36
N SER A 302 14.53 3.62 12.50
CA SER A 302 14.56 5.08 12.53
C SER A 302 13.95 5.60 13.85
N SER A 303 14.46 6.72 14.35
CA SER A 303 13.88 7.38 15.53
C SER A 303 12.42 7.76 15.23
N GLY A 304 11.50 7.47 16.17
CA GLY A 304 10.06 7.72 15.99
C GLY A 304 9.29 6.60 15.31
N SER A 305 9.92 5.44 15.08
CA SER A 305 9.26 4.27 14.45
C SER A 305 8.02 3.78 15.21
N GLU A 306 7.87 4.10 16.50
CA GLU A 306 6.74 3.67 17.35
C GLU A 306 5.39 4.23 16.90
N ARG A 307 5.38 5.43 16.30
CA ARG A 307 4.17 6.09 15.80
C ARG A 307 3.70 5.59 14.44
N TRP A 308 4.55 4.85 13.75
CA TRP A 308 4.23 4.26 12.47
C TRP A 308 3.61 2.87 12.64
N LEU A 309 2.60 2.57 11.82
CA LEU A 309 1.87 1.30 11.88
C LEU A 309 2.81 0.10 11.77
N ILE A 310 3.71 0.10 10.79
CA ILE A 310 4.67 -0.98 10.55
C ILE A 310 6.13 -0.52 10.69
N GLY A 311 6.43 0.75 10.42
CA GLY A 311 7.77 1.32 10.52
C GLY A 311 8.67 1.01 9.32
N SER A 312 9.84 1.63 9.28
CA SER A 312 10.76 1.62 8.14
C SER A 312 11.21 0.23 7.70
N ASP A 313 11.43 -0.69 8.62
CA ASP A 313 11.93 -2.04 8.31
C ASP A 313 10.99 -2.84 7.42
N GLN A 314 9.69 -2.67 7.60
CA GLN A 314 8.67 -3.38 6.83
C GLN A 314 8.18 -2.56 5.63
N ARG A 315 7.95 -1.25 5.80
CA ARG A 315 7.46 -0.41 4.70
C ARG A 315 8.46 -0.29 3.55
N ASN A 316 9.76 -0.40 3.82
CA ASN A 316 10.82 -0.22 2.83
C ASN A 316 11.05 -1.45 1.91
N LEU A 317 10.21 -2.47 2.01
CA LEU A 317 10.24 -3.64 1.13
C LEU A 317 9.39 -3.37 -0.13
N GLY A 318 9.95 -3.62 -1.31
CA GLY A 318 9.25 -3.42 -2.58
C GLY A 318 9.51 -2.07 -3.26
N SER A 319 8.61 -1.68 -4.15
CA SER A 319 8.60 -0.40 -4.90
C SER A 319 7.31 0.39 -4.69
N LEU A 320 6.52 -0.02 -3.71
CA LEU A 320 5.32 0.64 -3.24
C LEU A 320 5.37 0.62 -1.71
N HIS A 321 5.57 1.77 -1.12
CA HIS A 321 5.76 1.94 0.32
C HIS A 321 4.59 2.73 0.88
N GLN A 322 3.88 2.16 1.83
CA GLN A 322 2.85 2.89 2.57
C GLN A 322 3.05 2.67 4.06
N ASP A 323 2.77 3.69 4.82
CA ASP A 323 2.70 3.60 6.28
C ASP A 323 1.73 4.65 6.82
N ILE A 324 1.25 4.42 8.03
CA ILE A 324 0.33 5.29 8.72
C ILE A 324 0.98 5.76 10.02
N TRP A 325 1.10 7.07 10.17
CA TRP A 325 1.58 7.71 11.37
C TRP A 325 0.38 8.17 12.21
N GLU A 326 0.43 7.95 13.51
CA GLU A 326 -0.61 8.33 14.46
C GLU A 326 -0.01 9.26 15.53
N GLY A 327 -0.70 10.35 15.82
CA GLY A 327 -0.28 11.33 16.83
C GLY A 327 -1.29 12.45 17.01
N SER A 328 -0.92 13.48 17.76
CA SER A 328 -1.76 14.64 17.99
C SER A 328 -1.64 15.67 16.86
N GLY A 329 -2.68 16.52 16.72
CA GLY A 329 -2.68 17.63 15.78
C GLY A 329 -1.52 18.58 16.01
N GLN A 330 -1.20 18.87 17.27
CA GLN A 330 -0.07 19.74 17.64
C GLN A 330 1.28 19.17 17.20
N GLU A 331 1.48 17.86 17.33
CA GLU A 331 2.73 17.20 16.88
C GLU A 331 2.84 17.21 15.37
N LEU A 332 1.74 16.92 14.65
CA LEU A 332 1.75 16.95 13.19
C LEU A 332 1.98 18.36 12.64
N ALA A 333 1.46 19.39 13.31
CA ALA A 333 1.70 20.78 12.95
C ALA A 333 3.18 21.17 12.92
N ALA A 334 4.01 20.48 13.72
CA ALA A 334 5.46 20.68 13.76
C ALA A 334 6.22 19.85 12.70
N CYS A 335 5.56 18.87 12.07
CA CYS A 335 6.15 18.01 11.02
C CYS A 335 5.94 18.63 9.64
N ASN A 336 6.84 19.51 9.20
CA ASN A 336 6.62 20.34 8.01
C ASN A 336 7.18 19.77 6.71
N SER A 337 7.89 18.65 6.76
CA SER A 337 8.63 18.15 5.59
C SER A 337 8.68 16.64 5.51
N ILE A 338 8.61 16.12 4.29
CA ILE A 338 8.92 14.73 3.94
C ILE A 338 10.11 14.72 2.98
N ALA A 339 11.11 13.90 3.29
CA ALA A 339 12.23 13.65 2.39
C ALA A 339 12.00 12.36 1.61
N VAL A 340 12.30 12.38 0.30
CA VAL A 340 12.40 11.19 -0.54
C VAL A 340 13.84 11.06 -0.99
N TYR A 341 14.46 9.91 -0.67
CA TYR A 341 15.88 9.68 -0.93
C TYR A 341 16.12 8.31 -1.57
N PRO A 342 17.19 8.17 -2.39
CA PRO A 342 17.51 6.91 -3.06
C PRO A 342 18.24 5.94 -2.15
N VAL A 343 18.14 4.66 -2.48
CA VAL A 343 18.96 3.60 -1.91
C VAL A 343 19.54 2.72 -3.01
N GLY A 344 20.70 2.12 -2.72
CA GLY A 344 21.43 1.32 -3.69
C GLY A 344 20.71 0.04 -4.08
N GLY A 345 20.77 -0.28 -5.39
CA GLY A 345 20.35 -1.55 -5.97
C GLY A 345 21.41 -2.11 -6.91
N TRP A 346 21.04 -3.02 -7.83
CA TRP A 346 22.02 -3.65 -8.71
C TRP A 346 22.62 -2.68 -9.75
N TRP A 347 21.93 -1.58 -10.10
CA TRP A 347 22.52 -0.55 -10.96
C TRP A 347 23.84 -0.02 -10.39
N LYS A 348 23.84 0.38 -9.12
CA LYS A 348 25.03 0.86 -8.42
C LYS A 348 26.06 -0.24 -8.22
N ARG A 349 25.62 -1.40 -7.72
CA ARG A 349 26.51 -2.50 -7.33
C ARG A 349 27.20 -3.18 -8.49
N ASN A 350 26.55 -3.22 -9.66
CA ASN A 350 27.14 -3.74 -10.91
C ASN A 350 27.83 -2.67 -11.73
N GLN A 351 27.95 -1.45 -11.20
CA GLN A 351 28.59 -0.31 -11.85
C GLN A 351 28.11 -0.11 -13.30
N ARG A 352 26.79 -0.10 -13.50
CA ARG A 352 26.14 0.01 -14.81
C ARG A 352 26.27 1.43 -15.35
N LYS A 353 27.29 1.69 -16.18
CA LYS A 353 27.53 3.01 -16.81
C LYS A 353 26.35 3.49 -17.63
N ASP A 354 25.63 2.57 -18.26
CA ASP A 354 24.42 2.85 -19.05
C ASP A 354 23.17 3.15 -18.18
N ARG A 355 23.29 3.17 -16.87
CA ARG A 355 22.26 3.49 -15.89
C ARG A 355 22.62 4.71 -15.02
N LEU A 356 23.74 5.38 -15.30
CA LEU A 356 24.06 6.65 -14.70
C LEU A 356 23.18 7.76 -15.28
N ASP A 357 22.87 8.73 -14.46
CA ASP A 357 22.06 9.90 -14.81
C ASP A 357 20.68 9.59 -15.40
N LEU A 358 20.20 8.33 -15.21
CA LEU A 358 18.86 7.96 -15.64
C LEU A 358 17.80 8.47 -14.64
N PRO A 359 16.80 9.20 -15.16
CA PRO A 359 15.70 9.66 -14.34
C PRO A 359 14.76 8.50 -13.96
N VAL A 360 14.29 8.52 -12.73
CA VAL A 360 13.27 7.63 -12.20
C VAL A 360 12.08 8.46 -11.77
N ARG A 361 10.89 8.09 -12.24
CA ARG A 361 9.65 8.73 -11.82
C ARG A 361 9.18 8.14 -10.50
N TYR A 362 8.56 8.95 -9.67
CA TYR A 362 7.85 8.51 -8.48
C TYR A 362 6.59 9.34 -8.23
N ALA A 363 5.68 8.78 -7.48
CA ALA A 363 4.54 9.47 -6.92
C ALA A 363 4.60 9.40 -5.39
N LEU A 364 4.41 10.53 -4.74
CA LEU A 364 4.27 10.65 -3.30
C LEU A 364 2.86 11.16 -2.99
N LEU A 365 2.09 10.37 -2.26
CA LEU A 365 0.77 10.72 -1.78
C LEU A 365 0.81 10.87 -0.27
N VAL A 366 0.22 11.95 0.20
CA VAL A 366 0.16 12.24 1.63
C VAL A 366 -1.24 12.71 1.98
N SER A 367 -1.89 12.05 2.95
CA SER A 367 -3.19 12.48 3.45
C SER A 367 -3.19 12.62 4.96
N VAL A 368 -3.94 13.60 5.43
CA VAL A 368 -4.24 13.82 6.85
C VAL A 368 -5.72 13.60 7.05
N LYS A 369 -6.04 12.83 8.07
CA LYS A 369 -7.42 12.55 8.50
C LYS A 369 -7.54 12.84 10.00
N THR A 370 -8.64 13.46 10.40
CA THR A 370 -9.04 13.64 11.80
C THR A 370 -10.45 13.12 12.01
N ASN A 371 -10.72 12.62 13.21
CA ASN A 371 -12.06 12.21 13.62
C ASN A 371 -12.83 13.36 14.30
N GLU A 372 -12.19 14.53 14.50
CA GLU A 372 -12.81 15.69 15.10
C GLU A 372 -13.87 16.28 14.17
N GLN A 373 -15.11 16.36 14.67
CA GLN A 373 -16.22 16.90 13.90
C GLN A 373 -16.13 18.44 13.83
N GLY A 374 -16.37 18.98 12.64
CA GLY A 374 -16.40 20.42 12.41
C GLY A 374 -15.07 21.04 11.98
N ILE A 375 -14.00 20.27 11.86
CA ILE A 375 -12.70 20.74 11.37
C ILE A 375 -12.65 20.61 9.86
N ASP A 376 -12.34 21.72 9.18
CA ASP A 376 -12.10 21.78 7.74
C ASP A 376 -10.59 21.81 7.47
N LEU A 377 -10.02 20.69 7.06
CA LEU A 377 -8.64 20.58 6.62
C LEU A 377 -8.48 20.89 5.13
N TYR A 378 -9.56 20.74 4.35
CA TYR A 378 -9.50 20.81 2.89
C TYR A 378 -9.27 22.23 2.38
N THR A 379 -10.10 23.18 2.81
CA THR A 379 -10.06 24.55 2.31
C THR A 379 -8.71 25.26 2.51
N PRO A 380 -8.08 25.20 3.71
CA PRO A 380 -6.78 25.80 3.93
C PRO A 380 -5.66 25.18 3.08
N ILE A 381 -5.66 23.84 2.93
CA ILE A 381 -4.62 23.13 2.20
C ILE A 381 -4.71 23.45 0.69
N VAL A 382 -5.90 23.39 0.10
CA VAL A 382 -6.11 23.73 -1.32
C VAL A 382 -5.70 25.17 -1.62
N THR A 383 -5.88 26.08 -0.67
CA THR A 383 -5.45 27.48 -0.82
C THR A 383 -3.92 27.59 -0.84
N GLN A 384 -3.21 26.81 -0.04
CA GLN A 384 -1.74 26.82 0.02
C GLN A 384 -1.09 26.09 -1.18
N LEU A 385 -1.72 25.07 -1.76
CA LEU A 385 -1.20 24.33 -2.92
C LEU A 385 -1.07 25.15 -4.20
N ARG A 386 -1.56 26.37 -4.25
CA ARG A 386 -1.38 27.29 -5.38
C ARG A 386 0.05 27.85 -5.50
N ILE A 387 0.96 27.49 -4.57
CA ILE A 387 2.35 27.89 -4.56
C ILE A 387 3.22 26.65 -4.84
N PRO A 388 3.90 26.52 -6.00
CA PRO A 388 4.79 25.39 -6.23
C PRO A 388 6.04 25.54 -5.34
N VAL A 389 6.28 24.56 -4.47
CA VAL A 389 7.48 24.51 -3.63
C VAL A 389 8.23 23.19 -3.86
N ALA A 390 9.18 23.22 -4.77
CA ALA A 390 10.22 22.20 -4.86
C ALA A 390 11.57 22.87 -4.52
N THR A 391 12.19 22.47 -3.43
CA THR A 391 13.53 22.94 -3.07
C THR A 391 14.54 21.82 -3.29
N GLU A 392 15.48 22.03 -4.23
CA GLU A 392 16.67 21.19 -4.36
C GLU A 392 17.65 21.54 -3.26
N ILE A 393 18.08 20.57 -2.46
CA ILE A 393 19.20 20.74 -1.54
C ILE A 393 20.36 19.90 -2.08
N ALA A 394 21.38 20.59 -2.62
CA ALA A 394 22.62 19.93 -2.98
C ALA A 394 23.36 19.54 -1.69
N GLY A 395 23.54 18.23 -1.47
CA GLY A 395 24.44 17.73 -0.44
C GLY A 395 25.89 18.02 -0.84
N SER A 396 26.64 18.69 0.02
CA SER A 396 28.07 18.94 -0.10
C SER A 396 28.90 17.66 -0.02
#